data_1ffca441cbbd12c2d630a50544d11414
#
_entry.id   1ffca441cbbd12c2d630a50544d11414
#
_cell.length_a   1.000
_cell.length_b   1.000
_cell.length_c   1.000
_cell.angle_alpha   90.00
_cell.angle_beta   90.00
_cell.angle_gamma   90.00
#
_symmetry.space_group_name_H-M   'P 1'
#
loop_
_entity.id
_entity.type
_entity.pdbx_description
1 polymer ?
#
loop_
_entity_poly.entity_id
_entity_poly.type
_entity_poly.pdbx_seq_one_letter_code
_entity_poly.pdbx_strand_id
1 'polypeptide(L)'
;MKDIIHFSHANGFPASVYRTIFAELSDDYEVRSIERIGHDARFPVTRDWPYLVDQLIDDMSRYRREADDAHPKVWLVGHSLGGYVSLMAALKRPQWVKGVVMLDSPVIAGWRSSLLRVTQWTGLDERLSPAAATRKRRTQWESRDAAWRHFLSKPAFARWDERMLSDYIDFGIPQTHANGARSLAFDRHIEYLIYRTLPHTLGARVAHGVPVPVGFIAGTRSREVRQVGLGMTRRIAGARIEWMEGSHLFPMERPIDTARAVQRLLKAMQPSP
;
A
#
# COMPACT_ATOMS: atom_id res chain seq x y z
N MET A 1 5.69 -24.84 8.98
CA MET A 1 5.44 -23.99 7.78
C MET A 1 5.43 -22.55 8.26
N LYS A 2 6.06 -21.60 7.52
CA LYS A 2 6.01 -20.17 7.86
C LYS A 2 4.61 -19.62 7.62
N ASP A 3 4.18 -18.68 8.46
CA ASP A 3 2.96 -17.92 8.22
C ASP A 3 3.11 -17.05 6.95
N ILE A 4 2.05 -16.91 6.19
CA ILE A 4 2.04 -16.11 4.96
C ILE A 4 1.70 -14.66 5.28
N ILE A 5 2.51 -13.72 4.79
CA ILE A 5 2.18 -12.31 4.64
C ILE A 5 1.83 -12.05 3.18
N HIS A 6 0.65 -11.51 2.90
CA HIS A 6 0.38 -10.88 1.61
C HIS A 6 0.61 -9.38 1.74
N PHE A 7 1.60 -8.87 1.02
CA PHE A 7 1.96 -7.45 1.02
C PHE A 7 1.33 -6.73 -0.18
N SER A 8 0.64 -5.63 0.10
CA SER A 8 0.02 -4.76 -0.91
C SER A 8 0.76 -3.42 -0.96
N HIS A 9 1.30 -3.08 -2.13
CA HIS A 9 2.13 -1.90 -2.37
C HIS A 9 1.34 -0.58 -2.38
N ALA A 10 2.04 0.56 -2.29
CA ALA A 10 1.45 1.90 -2.49
C ALA A 10 1.25 2.22 -3.97
N ASN A 11 0.33 3.13 -4.26
CA ASN A 11 0.04 3.60 -5.62
C ASN A 11 1.30 4.16 -6.30
N GLY A 12 1.60 3.69 -7.50
CA GLY A 12 2.76 4.12 -8.28
C GLY A 12 4.09 3.43 -7.93
N PHE A 13 4.08 2.45 -6.98
CA PHE A 13 5.27 1.71 -6.55
C PHE A 13 5.05 0.21 -6.68
N PRO A 14 5.56 -0.47 -7.71
CA PRO A 14 5.47 -1.93 -7.84
C PRO A 14 5.98 -2.67 -6.60
N ALA A 15 5.48 -3.88 -6.34
CA ALA A 15 5.83 -4.65 -5.14
C ALA A 15 7.32 -4.92 -5.03
N SER A 16 8.01 -5.15 -6.15
CA SER A 16 9.47 -5.37 -6.19
C SER A 16 10.29 -4.21 -5.63
N VAL A 17 9.71 -3.00 -5.50
CA VAL A 17 10.36 -1.86 -4.82
C VAL A 17 10.54 -2.12 -3.32
N TYR A 18 9.75 -3.02 -2.72
CA TYR A 18 9.78 -3.35 -1.29
C TYR A 18 10.68 -4.54 -0.95
N ARG A 19 11.55 -5.00 -1.87
CA ARG A 19 12.40 -6.19 -1.70
C ARG A 19 13.22 -6.18 -0.42
N THR A 20 13.75 -5.02 -0.02
CA THR A 20 14.50 -4.89 1.25
C THR A 20 13.62 -5.20 2.46
N ILE A 21 12.36 -4.76 2.46
CA ILE A 21 11.40 -5.09 3.52
C ILE A 21 11.05 -6.58 3.45
N PHE A 22 10.84 -7.12 2.24
CA PHE A 22 10.50 -8.54 2.06
C PHE A 22 11.62 -9.45 2.54
N ALA A 23 12.88 -9.11 2.26
CA ALA A 23 14.03 -9.89 2.73
C ALA A 23 14.04 -10.00 4.26
N GLU A 24 13.87 -8.89 4.98
CA GLU A 24 13.82 -8.88 6.45
C GLU A 24 12.61 -9.66 7.01
N LEU A 25 11.46 -9.60 6.36
CA LEU A 25 10.27 -10.35 6.76
C LEU A 25 10.39 -11.85 6.45
N SER A 26 11.18 -12.21 5.43
CA SER A 26 11.29 -13.59 4.94
C SER A 26 12.01 -14.53 5.90
N ASP A 27 12.70 -14.01 6.93
CA ASP A 27 13.27 -14.83 7.98
C ASP A 27 12.18 -15.59 8.77
N ASP A 28 11.05 -14.93 9.07
CA ASP A 28 9.96 -15.48 9.89
C ASP A 28 8.71 -15.85 9.06
N TYR A 29 8.51 -15.25 7.89
CA TYR A 29 7.28 -15.32 7.10
C TYR A 29 7.53 -15.70 5.64
N GLU A 30 6.53 -16.26 4.98
CA GLU A 30 6.49 -16.35 3.53
C GLU A 30 5.81 -15.11 2.97
N VAL A 31 6.54 -14.27 2.20
CA VAL A 31 6.00 -13.02 1.66
C VAL A 31 5.48 -13.23 0.24
N ARG A 32 4.21 -12.91 0.02
CA ARG A 32 3.53 -12.90 -1.26
C ARG A 32 3.04 -11.49 -1.60
N SER A 33 2.95 -11.15 -2.88
CA SER A 33 2.48 -9.83 -3.32
C SER A 33 1.99 -9.84 -4.76
N ILE A 34 1.12 -8.90 -5.09
CA ILE A 34 0.77 -8.57 -6.48
C ILE A 34 1.75 -7.48 -6.93
N GLU A 35 2.45 -7.71 -8.06
CA GLU A 35 3.47 -6.78 -8.53
C GLU A 35 2.90 -5.39 -8.85
N ARG A 36 1.72 -5.31 -9.49
CA ARG A 36 1.06 -4.04 -9.83
C ARG A 36 -0.45 -4.14 -9.66
N ILE A 37 -0.96 -3.72 -8.51
CA ILE A 37 -2.41 -3.65 -8.25
C ILE A 37 -3.05 -2.65 -9.22
N GLY A 38 -4.17 -3.04 -9.82
CA GLY A 38 -4.94 -2.24 -10.78
C GLY A 38 -4.48 -2.33 -12.24
N HIS A 39 -3.47 -3.15 -12.55
CA HIS A 39 -2.97 -3.33 -13.93
C HIS A 39 -3.48 -4.61 -14.60
N ASP A 40 -4.31 -5.39 -13.96
CA ASP A 40 -4.97 -6.54 -14.55
C ASP A 40 -6.34 -6.09 -15.09
N ALA A 41 -6.57 -6.23 -16.39
CA ALA A 41 -7.82 -5.80 -17.05
C ALA A 41 -9.08 -6.48 -16.48
N ARG A 42 -8.94 -7.64 -15.83
CA ARG A 42 -10.05 -8.31 -15.12
C ARG A 42 -10.52 -7.53 -13.90
N PHE A 43 -9.67 -6.66 -13.35
CA PHE A 43 -9.92 -5.90 -12.12
C PHE A 43 -9.72 -4.39 -12.35
N PRO A 44 -10.62 -3.74 -13.09
CA PRO A 44 -10.50 -2.32 -13.45
C PRO A 44 -10.58 -1.42 -12.21
N VAL A 45 -9.92 -0.26 -12.27
CA VAL A 45 -10.00 0.75 -11.23
C VAL A 45 -11.33 1.49 -11.33
N THR A 46 -12.19 1.30 -10.35
CA THR A 46 -13.50 1.96 -10.25
C THR A 46 -13.70 2.58 -8.87
N ARG A 47 -14.76 3.38 -8.71
CA ARG A 47 -15.09 4.02 -7.43
C ARG A 47 -15.12 3.03 -6.27
N ASP A 48 -14.54 3.42 -5.12
CA ASP A 48 -14.45 2.62 -3.90
C ASP A 48 -13.66 1.30 -4.06
N TRP A 49 -12.98 1.07 -5.17
CA TRP A 49 -12.03 -0.01 -5.46
C TRP A 49 -12.52 -1.47 -5.28
N PRO A 50 -13.76 -1.83 -5.58
CA PRO A 50 -14.24 -3.20 -5.36
C PRO A 50 -13.41 -4.24 -6.13
N TYR A 51 -13.02 -3.94 -7.37
CA TYR A 51 -12.23 -4.85 -8.19
C TYR A 51 -10.75 -4.95 -7.76
N LEU A 52 -10.16 -3.89 -7.18
CA LEU A 52 -8.82 -4.00 -6.60
C LEU A 52 -8.82 -4.93 -5.37
N VAL A 53 -9.89 -4.90 -4.60
CA VAL A 53 -10.12 -5.85 -3.50
C VAL A 53 -10.30 -7.26 -4.04
N ASP A 54 -11.03 -7.43 -5.14
CA ASP A 54 -11.23 -8.73 -5.79
C ASP A 54 -9.92 -9.27 -6.39
N GLN A 55 -9.05 -8.41 -6.93
CA GLN A 55 -7.71 -8.79 -7.37
C GLN A 55 -6.89 -9.38 -6.23
N LEU A 56 -6.90 -8.74 -5.05
CA LEU A 56 -6.21 -9.27 -3.88
C LEU A 56 -6.81 -10.62 -3.44
N ILE A 57 -8.13 -10.74 -3.42
CA ILE A 57 -8.83 -11.97 -3.03
C ILE A 57 -8.56 -13.10 -4.05
N ASP A 58 -8.54 -12.80 -5.35
CA ASP A 58 -8.19 -13.78 -6.39
C ASP A 58 -6.77 -14.30 -6.21
N ASP A 59 -5.81 -13.40 -5.98
CA ASP A 59 -4.42 -13.79 -5.72
C ASP A 59 -4.30 -14.66 -4.45
N MET A 60 -4.92 -14.23 -3.34
CA MET A 60 -4.97 -15.02 -2.11
C MET A 60 -5.58 -16.41 -2.32
N SER A 61 -6.57 -16.54 -3.20
CA SER A 61 -7.24 -17.82 -3.46
C SER A 61 -6.33 -18.86 -4.11
N ARG A 62 -5.27 -18.44 -4.81
CA ARG A 62 -4.35 -19.32 -5.53
C ARG A 62 -3.54 -20.16 -4.57
N TYR A 63 -2.80 -19.54 -3.68
CA TYR A 63 -1.96 -20.27 -2.71
C TYR A 63 -2.77 -20.93 -1.58
N ARG A 64 -4.01 -20.49 -1.35
CA ARG A 64 -4.93 -21.23 -0.47
C ARG A 64 -5.40 -22.54 -1.07
N ARG A 65 -5.51 -22.66 -2.39
CA ARG A 65 -5.81 -23.92 -3.10
C ARG A 65 -4.60 -24.85 -3.18
N GLU A 66 -3.39 -24.28 -3.15
CA GLU A 66 -2.14 -25.04 -3.17
C GLU A 66 -1.83 -25.72 -1.83
N ALA A 67 -2.45 -25.30 -0.73
CA ALA A 67 -2.27 -25.89 0.60
C ALA A 67 -3.25 -27.06 0.80
N ASP A 68 -2.72 -28.25 0.99
CA ASP A 68 -3.47 -29.53 1.03
C ASP A 68 -4.47 -29.67 2.19
N ASP A 69 -4.32 -28.95 3.32
CA ASP A 69 -5.23 -29.07 4.44
C ASP A 69 -5.44 -27.74 5.20
N ALA A 70 -6.69 -27.54 5.66
CA ALA A 70 -7.10 -26.43 6.52
C ALA A 70 -6.55 -25.06 6.09
N HIS A 71 -6.96 -24.61 4.92
CA HIS A 71 -6.75 -23.28 4.31
C HIS A 71 -6.15 -22.24 5.26
N PRO A 72 -4.82 -22.06 5.32
CA PRO A 72 -4.21 -21.16 6.30
C PRO A 72 -4.73 -19.74 6.12
N LYS A 73 -5.09 -19.12 7.23
CA LYS A 73 -5.34 -17.68 7.23
C LYS A 73 -4.04 -16.93 7.01
N VAL A 74 -4.09 -15.79 6.35
CA VAL A 74 -2.92 -14.97 6.02
C VAL A 74 -2.91 -13.65 6.77
N TRP A 75 -1.74 -13.10 6.99
CA TRP A 75 -1.56 -11.73 7.42
C TRP A 75 -1.60 -10.80 6.20
N LEU A 76 -2.34 -9.70 6.29
CA LEU A 76 -2.34 -8.67 5.27
C LEU A 76 -1.51 -7.48 5.76
N VAL A 77 -0.53 -7.07 4.96
CA VAL A 77 0.28 -5.88 5.23
C VAL A 77 0.18 -4.97 4.03
N GLY A 78 -0.13 -3.70 4.23
CA GLY A 78 -0.30 -2.81 3.08
C GLY A 78 0.11 -1.37 3.34
N HIS A 79 0.77 -0.76 2.35
CA HIS A 79 1.20 0.62 2.39
C HIS A 79 0.25 1.50 1.56
N SER A 80 -0.25 2.59 2.17
CA SER A 80 -1.09 3.57 1.48
C SER A 80 -2.31 2.92 0.80
N LEU A 81 -2.41 2.91 -0.55
CA LEU A 81 -3.38 2.13 -1.33
C LEU A 81 -3.52 0.71 -0.79
N GLY A 82 -2.38 0.04 -0.60
CA GLY A 82 -2.33 -1.36 -0.16
C GLY A 82 -2.96 -1.58 1.21
N GLY A 83 -2.84 -0.62 2.14
CA GLY A 83 -3.48 -0.71 3.45
C GLY A 83 -5.02 -0.65 3.36
N TYR A 84 -5.55 0.20 2.49
CA TYR A 84 -6.99 0.25 2.22
C TYR A 84 -7.50 -1.04 1.57
N VAL A 85 -6.82 -1.53 0.53
CA VAL A 85 -7.20 -2.76 -0.17
C VAL A 85 -7.14 -3.95 0.79
N SER A 86 -6.10 -4.06 1.63
CA SER A 86 -5.94 -5.08 2.66
C SER A 86 -7.08 -5.04 3.69
N LEU A 87 -7.42 -3.87 4.22
CA LEU A 87 -8.52 -3.73 5.17
C LEU A 87 -9.86 -4.11 4.55
N MET A 88 -10.12 -3.68 3.31
CA MET A 88 -11.36 -4.01 2.59
C MET A 88 -11.45 -5.50 2.25
N ALA A 89 -10.34 -6.15 1.92
CA ALA A 89 -10.29 -7.60 1.70
C ALA A 89 -10.59 -8.37 2.99
N ALA A 90 -10.05 -7.92 4.12
CA ALA A 90 -10.35 -8.50 5.44
C ALA A 90 -11.83 -8.35 5.83
N LEU A 91 -12.48 -7.23 5.48
CA LEU A 91 -13.93 -7.07 5.66
C LEU A 91 -14.76 -8.01 4.75
N LYS A 92 -14.27 -8.29 3.53
CA LYS A 92 -14.97 -9.14 2.56
C LYS A 92 -14.75 -10.64 2.78
N ARG A 93 -13.57 -11.03 3.32
CA ARG A 93 -13.17 -12.43 3.57
C ARG A 93 -12.48 -12.59 4.93
N PRO A 94 -13.14 -12.27 6.05
CA PRO A 94 -12.50 -12.30 7.37
C PRO A 94 -12.00 -13.69 7.76
N GLN A 95 -12.65 -14.75 7.26
CA GLN A 95 -12.25 -16.12 7.51
C GLN A 95 -10.90 -16.51 6.85
N TRP A 96 -10.39 -15.69 5.92
CA TRP A 96 -9.11 -15.90 5.24
C TRP A 96 -7.96 -15.11 5.88
N VAL A 97 -8.26 -14.20 6.80
CA VAL A 97 -7.31 -13.21 7.30
C VAL A 97 -7.06 -13.40 8.78
N LYS A 98 -5.79 -13.46 9.19
CA LYS A 98 -5.35 -13.46 10.59
C LYS A 98 -5.46 -12.07 11.22
N GLY A 99 -5.06 -11.05 10.47
CA GLY A 99 -5.07 -9.65 10.86
C GLY A 99 -4.48 -8.77 9.76
N VAL A 100 -4.55 -7.45 9.97
CA VAL A 100 -4.12 -6.43 8.99
C VAL A 100 -3.14 -5.47 9.65
N VAL A 101 -2.00 -5.19 9.00
CA VAL A 101 -1.10 -4.08 9.35
C VAL A 101 -1.14 -3.04 8.25
N MET A 102 -1.54 -1.82 8.59
CA MET A 102 -1.67 -0.70 7.67
C MET A 102 -0.49 0.28 7.86
N LEU A 103 0.29 0.50 6.80
CA LEU A 103 1.42 1.43 6.78
C LEU A 103 0.95 2.75 6.18
N ASP A 104 0.83 3.76 7.01
CA ASP A 104 0.42 5.13 6.66
C ASP A 104 -0.84 5.25 5.79
N SER A 105 -1.84 4.46 6.14
CA SER A 105 -3.13 4.37 5.44
C SER A 105 -4.27 4.79 6.38
N PRO A 106 -4.31 6.06 6.87
CA PRO A 106 -5.31 6.48 7.85
C PRO A 106 -6.72 6.45 7.26
N VAL A 107 -7.68 5.87 7.98
CA VAL A 107 -9.05 5.68 7.49
C VAL A 107 -9.82 7.00 7.48
N ILE A 108 -10.25 7.44 6.31
CA ILE A 108 -11.06 8.65 6.12
C ILE A 108 -12.48 8.39 6.63
N ALA A 109 -12.98 9.25 7.53
CA ALA A 109 -14.31 9.11 8.11
C ALA A 109 -14.94 10.48 8.46
N GLY A 110 -16.24 10.47 8.78
CA GLY A 110 -17.00 11.66 9.18
C GLY A 110 -17.11 12.69 8.05
N TRP A 111 -17.08 13.97 8.39
CA TRP A 111 -17.23 15.08 7.44
C TRP A 111 -16.16 15.09 6.32
N ARG A 112 -14.94 14.60 6.62
CA ARG A 112 -13.86 14.47 5.63
C ARG A 112 -14.22 13.47 4.51
N SER A 113 -14.90 12.40 4.85
CA SER A 113 -15.46 11.43 3.90
C SER A 113 -16.51 12.08 2.98
N SER A 114 -17.37 12.91 3.55
CA SER A 114 -18.36 13.67 2.77
C SER A 114 -17.71 14.73 1.88
N LEU A 115 -16.69 15.42 2.37
CA LEU A 115 -15.92 16.38 1.60
C LEU A 115 -15.20 15.69 0.42
N LEU A 116 -14.53 14.56 0.68
CA LEU A 116 -13.89 13.79 -0.39
C LEU A 116 -14.89 13.36 -1.46
N ARG A 117 -16.07 12.90 -1.06
CA ARG A 117 -17.14 12.55 -2.01
C ARG A 117 -17.56 13.75 -2.87
N VAL A 118 -17.76 14.92 -2.28
CA VAL A 118 -18.14 16.14 -3.00
C VAL A 118 -17.01 16.59 -3.94
N THR A 119 -15.76 16.60 -3.50
CA THR A 119 -14.63 17.00 -4.35
C THR A 119 -14.42 16.04 -5.52
N GLN A 120 -14.58 14.72 -5.30
CA GLN A 120 -14.57 13.73 -6.39
C GLN A 120 -15.71 13.92 -7.39
N TRP A 121 -16.89 14.27 -6.92
CA TRP A 121 -18.05 14.51 -7.77
C TRP A 121 -17.91 15.79 -8.61
N THR A 122 -17.37 16.86 -8.02
CA THR A 122 -17.19 18.17 -8.68
C THR A 122 -15.91 18.27 -9.50
N GLY A 123 -14.98 17.31 -9.40
CA GLY A 123 -13.67 17.36 -10.05
C GLY A 123 -12.67 18.32 -9.38
N LEU A 124 -13.03 18.97 -8.27
CA LEU A 124 -12.13 19.89 -7.54
C LEU A 124 -10.94 19.18 -6.91
N ASP A 125 -11.04 17.89 -6.65
CA ASP A 125 -9.94 17.05 -6.18
C ASP A 125 -8.78 16.97 -7.19
N GLU A 126 -9.02 17.15 -8.49
CA GLU A 126 -7.94 17.20 -9.49
C GLU A 126 -6.91 18.30 -9.19
N ARG A 127 -7.33 19.41 -8.58
CA ARG A 127 -6.44 20.54 -8.26
C ARG A 127 -5.75 20.40 -6.90
N LEU A 128 -6.34 19.62 -5.98
CA LEU A 128 -5.93 19.54 -4.58
C LEU A 128 -5.24 18.21 -4.23
N SER A 129 -5.34 17.20 -5.10
CA SER A 129 -4.80 15.86 -4.86
C SER A 129 -3.52 15.58 -5.67
N PRO A 130 -2.76 14.53 -5.31
CA PRO A 130 -1.63 14.04 -6.12
C PRO A 130 -2.01 13.65 -7.57
N ALA A 131 -3.32 13.45 -7.86
CA ALA A 131 -3.81 13.07 -9.18
C ALA A 131 -3.35 14.02 -10.31
N ALA A 132 -3.38 15.34 -10.07
CA ALA A 132 -2.92 16.32 -11.07
C ALA A 132 -1.41 16.20 -11.37
N ALA A 133 -0.61 15.94 -10.35
CA ALA A 133 0.83 15.72 -10.48
C ALA A 133 1.14 14.44 -11.26
N THR A 134 0.34 13.39 -11.04
CA THR A 134 0.47 12.09 -11.72
C THR A 134 0.29 12.22 -13.24
N ARG A 135 -0.67 13.01 -13.70
CA ARG A 135 -0.90 13.23 -15.15
C ARG A 135 0.29 13.90 -15.86
N LYS A 136 1.05 14.74 -15.14
CA LYS A 136 2.20 15.48 -15.68
C LYS A 136 3.53 14.78 -15.41
N ARG A 137 3.50 13.61 -14.77
CA ARG A 137 4.69 12.88 -14.39
C ARG A 137 5.50 12.46 -15.62
N ARG A 138 6.83 12.65 -15.57
CA ARG A 138 7.76 12.10 -16.56
C ARG A 138 7.64 10.57 -16.57
N THR A 139 7.63 9.97 -17.75
CA THR A 139 7.44 8.51 -17.94
C THR A 139 8.63 7.82 -18.58
N GLN A 140 9.61 8.57 -19.10
CA GLN A 140 10.74 8.02 -19.83
C GLN A 140 12.05 8.68 -19.42
N TRP A 141 13.13 7.90 -19.41
CA TRP A 141 14.50 8.31 -19.13
C TRP A 141 15.44 7.61 -20.08
N GLU A 142 16.53 8.29 -20.46
CA GLU A 142 17.50 7.82 -21.43
C GLU A 142 18.36 6.66 -20.91
N SER A 143 18.57 6.60 -19.60
CA SER A 143 19.39 5.59 -18.94
C SER A 143 19.02 5.42 -17.46
N ARG A 144 19.58 4.37 -16.81
CA ARG A 144 19.48 4.16 -15.37
C ARG A 144 20.02 5.38 -14.59
N ASP A 145 21.16 5.91 -14.99
CA ASP A 145 21.78 7.06 -14.33
C ASP A 145 20.97 8.35 -14.49
N ALA A 146 20.35 8.55 -15.63
CA ALA A 146 19.45 9.69 -15.86
C ALA A 146 18.20 9.57 -14.94
N ALA A 147 17.64 8.40 -14.78
CA ALA A 147 16.55 8.15 -13.84
C ALA A 147 17.01 8.36 -12.39
N TRP A 148 18.17 7.81 -12.01
CA TRP A 148 18.75 7.95 -10.67
C TRP A 148 18.90 9.44 -10.28
N ARG A 149 19.62 10.23 -11.11
CA ARG A 149 19.82 11.68 -10.88
C ARG A 149 18.48 12.42 -10.79
N HIS A 150 17.53 12.09 -11.64
CA HIS A 150 16.20 12.70 -11.64
C HIS A 150 15.44 12.46 -10.32
N PHE A 151 15.46 11.25 -9.78
CA PHE A 151 14.75 10.97 -8.53
C PHE A 151 15.53 11.46 -7.31
N LEU A 152 16.85 11.31 -7.28
CA LEU A 152 17.69 11.79 -6.19
C LEU A 152 17.58 13.32 -6.01
N SER A 153 17.37 14.09 -7.10
CA SER A 153 17.15 15.54 -7.01
C SER A 153 15.81 15.95 -6.39
N LYS A 154 14.89 15.00 -6.17
CA LYS A 154 13.58 15.28 -5.56
C LYS A 154 13.64 15.09 -4.05
N PRO A 155 13.26 16.08 -3.22
CA PRO A 155 13.36 16.00 -1.76
C PRO A 155 12.67 14.79 -1.14
N ALA A 156 11.61 14.26 -1.74
CA ALA A 156 10.93 13.07 -1.27
C ALA A 156 11.82 11.82 -1.40
N PHE A 157 12.47 11.65 -2.55
CA PHE A 157 13.30 10.48 -2.85
C PHE A 157 14.72 10.60 -2.27
N ALA A 158 15.24 11.80 -2.07
CA ALA A 158 16.55 12.02 -1.45
C ALA A 158 16.66 11.51 0.01
N ARG A 159 15.53 11.20 0.63
CA ARG A 159 15.48 10.61 1.99
C ARG A 159 15.36 9.10 2.00
N TRP A 160 15.20 8.47 0.84
CA TRP A 160 15.04 7.02 0.76
C TRP A 160 16.34 6.29 1.10
N ASP A 161 16.20 5.10 1.65
CA ASP A 161 17.31 4.14 1.69
C ASP A 161 17.79 3.87 0.25
N GLU A 162 19.09 3.84 0.05
CA GLU A 162 19.68 3.73 -1.29
C GLU A 162 19.23 2.43 -2.01
N ARG A 163 19.07 1.33 -1.28
CA ARG A 163 18.56 0.06 -1.81
C ARG A 163 17.14 0.21 -2.34
N MET A 164 16.28 0.92 -1.60
CA MET A 164 14.89 1.17 -2.02
C MET A 164 14.82 2.06 -3.26
N LEU A 165 15.71 3.06 -3.35
CA LEU A 165 15.80 3.90 -4.55
C LEU A 165 16.34 3.09 -5.73
N SER A 166 17.34 2.23 -5.53
CA SER A 166 17.85 1.32 -6.54
C SER A 166 16.76 0.40 -7.06
N ASP A 167 16.02 -0.26 -6.17
CA ASP A 167 14.91 -1.13 -6.54
C ASP A 167 13.80 -0.36 -7.30
N TYR A 168 13.51 0.88 -6.89
CA TYR A 168 12.55 1.71 -7.62
C TYR A 168 13.03 2.04 -9.05
N ILE A 169 14.32 2.34 -9.24
CA ILE A 169 14.89 2.57 -10.57
C ILE A 169 14.88 1.29 -11.41
N ASP A 170 15.12 0.14 -10.79
CA ASP A 170 15.26 -1.11 -11.53
C ASP A 170 13.90 -1.77 -11.83
N PHE A 171 12.94 -1.70 -10.93
CA PHE A 171 11.62 -2.34 -11.08
C PHE A 171 10.49 -1.35 -11.36
N GLY A 172 10.56 -0.14 -10.81
CA GLY A 172 9.58 0.92 -11.09
C GLY A 172 9.81 1.63 -12.41
N ILE A 173 11.06 1.57 -12.94
CA ILE A 173 11.47 2.20 -14.21
C ILE A 173 12.36 1.23 -14.98
N PRO A 174 11.84 0.05 -15.35
CA PRO A 174 12.64 -0.95 -16.05
C PRO A 174 13.14 -0.45 -17.41
N GLN A 175 14.22 -1.07 -17.88
CA GLN A 175 14.70 -0.87 -19.25
C GLN A 175 13.65 -1.41 -20.23
N THR A 176 13.28 -0.60 -21.20
CA THR A 176 12.25 -0.95 -22.19
C THR A 176 12.80 -1.01 -23.63
N HIS A 177 14.02 -0.51 -23.85
CA HIS A 177 14.67 -0.50 -25.16
C HIS A 177 16.13 -0.96 -25.08
N ALA A 178 16.62 -1.55 -26.16
CA ALA A 178 18.00 -2.06 -26.25
C ALA A 178 19.07 -0.96 -26.07
N ASN A 179 18.75 0.30 -26.36
CA ASN A 179 19.63 1.45 -26.16
C ASN A 179 19.75 1.92 -24.69
N GLY A 180 19.14 1.19 -23.73
CA GLY A 180 19.19 1.53 -22.30
C GLY A 180 18.07 2.45 -21.83
N ALA A 181 17.20 2.92 -22.72
CA ALA A 181 16.06 3.76 -22.35
C ALA A 181 15.09 3.00 -21.43
N ARG A 182 14.51 3.74 -20.48
CA ARG A 182 13.67 3.21 -19.40
C ARG A 182 12.32 3.92 -19.38
N SER A 183 11.28 3.19 -18.96
CA SER A 183 9.93 3.74 -18.84
C SER A 183 9.29 3.32 -17.51
N LEU A 184 8.32 4.12 -17.03
CA LEU A 184 7.54 3.75 -15.85
C LEU A 184 6.86 2.39 -16.06
N ALA A 185 7.04 1.49 -15.10
CA ALA A 185 6.33 0.22 -15.05
C ALA A 185 4.84 0.41 -14.69
N PHE A 186 4.56 1.39 -13.85
CA PHE A 186 3.22 1.72 -13.41
C PHE A 186 2.57 2.72 -14.37
N ASP A 187 1.43 2.35 -14.96
CA ASP A 187 0.71 3.24 -15.86
C ASP A 187 0.19 4.47 -15.10
N ARG A 188 0.58 5.68 -15.56
CA ARG A 188 0.19 6.93 -14.91
C ARG A 188 -1.32 7.21 -14.97
N HIS A 189 -2.04 6.63 -15.94
CA HIS A 189 -3.50 6.74 -16.01
C HIS A 189 -4.16 5.89 -14.93
N ILE A 190 -3.67 4.66 -14.72
CA ILE A 190 -4.11 3.81 -13.61
C ILE A 190 -3.79 4.47 -12.27
N GLU A 191 -2.56 5.01 -12.11
CA GLU A 191 -2.16 5.74 -10.90
C GLU A 191 -3.12 6.93 -10.63
N TYR A 192 -3.45 7.69 -11.67
CA TYR A 192 -4.41 8.79 -11.60
C TYR A 192 -5.81 8.32 -11.21
N LEU A 193 -6.33 7.27 -11.83
CA LEU A 193 -7.65 6.71 -11.52
C LEU A 193 -7.75 6.25 -10.08
N ILE A 194 -6.71 5.61 -9.53
CA ILE A 194 -6.65 5.19 -8.13
C ILE A 194 -6.83 6.40 -7.21
N TYR A 195 -6.13 7.51 -7.42
CA TYR A 195 -6.33 8.73 -6.63
C TYR A 195 -7.75 9.32 -6.77
N ARG A 196 -8.30 9.30 -7.99
CA ARG A 196 -9.64 9.84 -8.29
C ARG A 196 -10.78 9.05 -7.66
N THR A 197 -10.58 7.79 -7.37
CA THR A 197 -11.63 6.85 -6.95
C THR A 197 -11.46 6.36 -5.51
N LEU A 198 -10.69 7.09 -4.69
CA LEU A 198 -10.40 6.77 -3.29
C LEU A 198 -11.69 6.37 -2.52
N PRO A 199 -11.66 5.29 -1.71
CA PRO A 199 -12.84 4.81 -1.00
C PRO A 199 -13.26 5.79 0.11
N HIS A 200 -14.30 6.56 -0.14
CA HIS A 200 -14.91 7.46 0.84
C HIS A 200 -15.90 6.74 1.77
N THR A 201 -16.34 5.56 1.41
CA THR A 201 -17.31 4.77 2.20
C THR A 201 -16.68 3.91 3.28
N LEU A 202 -15.36 3.69 3.22
CA LEU A 202 -14.66 2.77 4.11
C LEU A 202 -14.83 3.10 5.59
N GLY A 203 -14.77 4.40 5.97
CA GLY A 203 -14.97 4.83 7.35
C GLY A 203 -16.33 4.42 7.93
N ALA A 204 -17.40 4.51 7.13
CA ALA A 204 -18.73 4.03 7.56
C ALA A 204 -18.77 2.51 7.70
N ARG A 205 -18.12 1.77 6.80
CA ARG A 205 -18.06 0.31 6.83
C ARG A 205 -17.35 -0.25 8.07
N VAL A 206 -16.33 0.44 8.57
CA VAL A 206 -15.57 0.02 9.76
C VAL A 206 -16.05 0.68 11.06
N ALA A 207 -17.08 1.51 11.01
CA ALA A 207 -17.59 2.23 12.19
C ALA A 207 -18.07 1.31 13.32
N HIS A 208 -18.53 0.10 12.99
CA HIS A 208 -18.97 -0.91 13.94
C HIS A 208 -17.88 -1.95 14.30
N GLY A 209 -16.65 -1.71 13.88
CA GLY A 209 -15.51 -2.59 14.10
C GLY A 209 -15.04 -3.33 12.85
N VAL A 210 -13.96 -4.06 13.01
CA VAL A 210 -13.36 -4.92 11.97
C VAL A 210 -13.29 -6.34 12.54
N PRO A 211 -13.69 -7.37 11.78
CA PRO A 211 -13.81 -8.75 12.30
C PRO A 211 -12.46 -9.44 12.55
N VAL A 212 -11.35 -8.76 12.28
CA VAL A 212 -9.98 -9.24 12.51
C VAL A 212 -9.16 -8.16 13.21
N PRO A 213 -8.08 -8.50 13.94
CA PRO A 213 -7.21 -7.51 14.56
C PRO A 213 -6.55 -6.62 13.51
N VAL A 214 -6.43 -5.32 13.83
CA VAL A 214 -5.79 -4.31 12.97
C VAL A 214 -4.64 -3.65 13.74
N GLY A 215 -3.48 -3.53 13.10
CA GLY A 215 -2.34 -2.71 13.51
C GLY A 215 -2.13 -1.55 12.54
N PHE A 216 -1.56 -0.46 13.02
CA PHE A 216 -1.29 0.72 12.21
C PHE A 216 0.09 1.29 12.51
N ILE A 217 0.86 1.65 11.49
CA ILE A 217 2.13 2.37 11.62
C ILE A 217 2.00 3.72 10.91
N ALA A 218 2.24 4.80 11.66
CA ALA A 218 2.15 6.17 11.17
C ALA A 218 3.54 6.81 11.00
N GLY A 219 3.76 7.51 9.90
CA GLY A 219 4.94 8.37 9.75
C GLY A 219 4.82 9.64 10.62
N THR A 220 5.86 9.95 11.42
CA THR A 220 5.87 11.16 12.30
C THR A 220 5.73 12.46 11.51
N ARG A 221 6.16 12.46 10.24
CA ARG A 221 6.09 13.61 9.31
C ARG A 221 5.05 13.40 8.22
N SER A 222 4.19 12.36 8.30
CA SER A 222 3.15 12.10 7.30
C SER A 222 2.16 13.27 7.18
N ARG A 223 1.96 13.75 5.96
CA ARG A 223 0.92 14.73 5.62
C ARG A 223 -0.46 14.07 5.60
N GLU A 224 -0.54 12.86 5.10
CA GLU A 224 -1.75 12.05 5.01
C GLU A 224 -2.37 11.82 6.39
N VAL A 225 -1.56 11.41 7.36
CA VAL A 225 -2.00 11.25 8.75
C VAL A 225 -2.48 12.58 9.34
N ARG A 226 -1.78 13.69 9.08
CA ARG A 226 -2.22 15.02 9.58
C ARG A 226 -3.51 15.50 8.92
N GLN A 227 -3.68 15.27 7.62
CA GLN A 227 -4.86 15.71 6.87
C GLN A 227 -6.10 14.88 7.20
N VAL A 228 -5.96 13.56 7.27
CA VAL A 228 -7.06 12.63 7.56
C VAL A 228 -7.37 12.58 9.06
N GLY A 229 -6.34 12.66 9.90
CA GLY A 229 -6.43 12.39 11.34
C GLY A 229 -6.52 10.89 11.64
N LEU A 230 -6.42 10.52 12.91
CA LEU A 230 -6.39 9.12 13.35
C LEU A 230 -7.66 8.67 14.08
N GLY A 231 -8.74 9.46 14.11
CA GLY A 231 -9.93 9.13 14.89
C GLY A 231 -10.50 7.74 14.58
N MET A 232 -10.82 7.46 13.31
CA MET A 232 -11.34 6.15 12.92
C MET A 232 -10.26 5.08 12.97
N THR A 233 -9.02 5.40 12.60
CA THR A 233 -7.90 4.47 12.67
C THR A 233 -7.67 3.99 14.11
N ARG A 234 -7.70 4.88 15.10
CA ARG A 234 -7.61 4.53 16.52
C ARG A 234 -8.76 3.65 16.98
N ARG A 235 -9.96 3.89 16.46
CA ARG A 235 -11.13 3.07 16.80
C ARG A 235 -10.96 1.61 16.38
N ILE A 236 -10.38 1.34 15.20
CA ILE A 236 -10.20 -0.02 14.69
C ILE A 236 -8.89 -0.69 15.14
N ALA A 237 -7.82 0.08 15.35
CA ALA A 237 -6.52 -0.46 15.74
C ALA A 237 -6.35 -0.54 17.27
N GLY A 238 -7.10 0.24 18.03
CA GLY A 238 -6.95 0.31 19.51
C GLY A 238 -5.56 0.76 19.91
N ALA A 239 -4.92 0.01 20.80
CA ALA A 239 -3.55 0.26 21.25
C ALA A 239 -2.45 -0.14 20.25
N ARG A 240 -2.80 -0.81 19.12
CA ARG A 240 -1.85 -1.31 18.14
C ARG A 240 -1.47 -0.25 17.09
N ILE A 241 -1.03 0.91 17.58
CA ILE A 241 -0.53 2.02 16.76
C ILE A 241 0.90 2.30 17.13
N GLU A 242 1.80 2.21 16.14
CA GLU A 242 3.19 2.59 16.26
C GLU A 242 3.49 3.85 15.43
N TRP A 243 4.53 4.60 15.84
CA TRP A 243 5.02 5.75 15.09
C TRP A 243 6.42 5.44 14.56
N MET A 244 6.59 5.68 13.26
CA MET A 244 7.88 5.55 12.58
C MET A 244 8.40 6.94 12.21
N GLU A 245 9.66 7.21 12.51
CA GLU A 245 10.27 8.43 12.02
C GLU A 245 10.28 8.44 10.49
N GLY A 246 9.62 9.41 9.86
CA GLY A 246 9.57 9.51 8.41
C GLY A 246 8.30 10.18 7.90
N SER A 247 8.25 10.36 6.58
CA SER A 247 7.09 10.89 5.86
C SER A 247 6.06 9.78 5.60
N HIS A 248 5.08 10.04 4.74
CA HIS A 248 4.20 9.00 4.16
C HIS A 248 4.99 7.83 3.55
N LEU A 249 6.19 8.11 3.04
CA LEU A 249 7.07 7.15 2.42
C LEU A 249 8.11 6.55 3.40
N PHE A 250 7.83 6.55 4.71
CA PHE A 250 8.73 5.96 5.70
C PHE A 250 9.14 4.51 5.38
N PRO A 251 8.30 3.67 4.74
CA PRO A 251 8.75 2.32 4.36
C PRO A 251 9.95 2.33 3.41
N MET A 252 10.06 3.38 2.57
CA MET A 252 11.20 3.57 1.68
C MET A 252 12.37 4.29 2.37
N GLU A 253 12.07 5.14 3.36
CA GLU A 253 13.08 5.89 4.11
C GLU A 253 13.78 5.00 5.17
N ARG A 254 13.04 4.04 5.76
CA ARG A 254 13.50 3.15 6.86
C ARG A 254 12.97 1.71 6.68
N PRO A 255 13.43 0.99 5.64
CA PRO A 255 12.84 -0.30 5.30
C PRO A 255 13.02 -1.36 6.40
N ILE A 256 14.19 -1.45 7.03
CA ILE A 256 14.48 -2.44 8.07
C ILE A 256 13.65 -2.17 9.32
N ASP A 257 13.61 -0.90 9.78
CA ASP A 257 12.81 -0.52 10.95
C ASP A 257 11.31 -0.75 10.70
N THR A 258 10.86 -0.51 9.45
CA THR A 258 9.48 -0.80 9.02
C THR A 258 9.17 -2.30 9.12
N ALA A 259 10.03 -3.16 8.60
CA ALA A 259 9.85 -4.61 8.67
C ALA A 259 9.77 -5.08 10.13
N ARG A 260 10.67 -4.61 10.99
CA ARG A 260 10.68 -4.92 12.43
C ARG A 260 9.42 -4.43 13.15
N ALA A 261 8.91 -3.25 12.80
CA ALA A 261 7.65 -2.74 13.36
C ALA A 261 6.46 -3.59 12.91
N VAL A 262 6.42 -4.03 11.64
CA VAL A 262 5.43 -4.99 11.15
C VAL A 262 5.49 -6.29 11.96
N GLN A 263 6.68 -6.89 12.14
CA GLN A 263 6.85 -8.12 12.92
C GLN A 263 6.35 -7.98 14.36
N ARG A 264 6.64 -6.85 15.04
CA ARG A 264 6.11 -6.59 16.40
C ARG A 264 4.60 -6.56 16.43
N LEU A 265 3.97 -5.86 15.49
CA LEU A 265 2.50 -5.77 15.43
C LEU A 265 1.86 -7.13 15.11
N LEU A 266 2.45 -7.91 14.17
CA LEU A 266 1.97 -9.25 13.86
C LEU A 266 2.05 -10.15 15.10
N LYS A 267 3.15 -10.14 15.84
CA LYS A 267 3.30 -10.89 17.10
C LYS A 267 2.29 -10.45 18.16
N ALA A 268 2.05 -9.15 18.31
CA ALA A 268 1.07 -8.60 19.25
C ALA A 268 -0.40 -8.91 18.89
N MET A 269 -0.67 -9.32 17.65
CA MET A 269 -1.99 -9.70 17.17
C MET A 269 -2.23 -11.23 17.17
N GLN A 270 -1.21 -12.03 17.46
CA GLN A 270 -1.39 -13.47 17.63
C GLN A 270 -2.24 -13.73 18.86
N PRO A 271 -3.16 -14.72 18.82
CA PRO A 271 -3.83 -15.18 20.04
C PRO A 271 -2.79 -15.58 21.09
N SER A 272 -3.03 -15.20 22.35
CA SER A 272 -2.23 -15.76 23.45
C SER A 272 -2.34 -17.28 23.43
N PRO A 273 -1.24 -18.03 23.68
CA PRO A 273 -1.24 -19.48 23.70
C PRO A 273 -2.19 -20.07 24.74
#